data_f1e03135f21ee21d077560e19f32f180
#
_entry.id   f1e03135f21ee21d077560e19f32f180
#
_cell.length_a   1.000
_cell.length_b   1.000
_cell.length_c   1.000
_cell.angle_alpha   90.00
_cell.angle_beta   90.00
_cell.angle_gamma   90.00
#
_symmetry.space_group_name_H-M   'P 1'
#
loop_
_entity.id
_entity.type
_entity.pdbx_description
1 polymer ?
#
loop_
_entity_poly.entity_id
_entity_poly.type
_entity_poly.pdbx_seq_one_letter_code
_entity_poly.pdbx_strand_id
1 'polypeptide(L)'
;MKSLVSCAWLVTIVALPFSQSALARDAQYDVLVATHAKANNLPEALVHRVIVRESGYRPSLVSHGNIGLMQIKFGTARGLGYTGTAEGLRDPETNLTWAVKYLAGAWRAASGDHKRAMHYYASGYYHAAKRQRHPAPPRLEELTSANAQQVAK
;
A
#
# COMPACT_ATOMS: atom_id res chain seq x y z
N MET A 1 28.76 -61.99 -29.03
CA MET A 1 27.84 -61.65 -27.95
C MET A 1 28.25 -60.25 -27.43
N LYS A 2 27.53 -59.18 -27.84
CA LYS A 2 27.85 -57.78 -27.48
C LYS A 2 26.81 -57.31 -26.53
N SER A 3 27.20 -57.00 -25.27
CA SER A 3 26.34 -56.51 -24.20
C SER A 3 26.22 -55.00 -24.35
N LEU A 4 24.98 -54.49 -24.55
CA LEU A 4 24.64 -53.07 -24.57
C LEU A 4 24.30 -52.63 -23.14
N VAL A 5 25.16 -51.83 -22.54
CA VAL A 5 24.91 -51.18 -21.26
C VAL A 5 24.17 -49.87 -21.54
N SER A 6 22.87 -49.86 -21.20
CA SER A 6 22.00 -48.67 -21.31
C SER A 6 22.22 -47.78 -20.08
N CYS A 7 22.88 -46.65 -20.27
CA CYS A 7 23.03 -45.61 -19.21
C CYS A 7 21.79 -44.76 -19.17
N ALA A 8 20.88 -44.99 -18.19
CA ALA A 8 19.76 -44.14 -17.91
C ALA A 8 20.22 -42.93 -17.09
N TRP A 9 20.16 -41.74 -17.67
CA TRP A 9 20.39 -40.48 -16.98
C TRP A 9 19.13 -40.09 -16.20
N LEU A 10 19.21 -40.21 -14.89
CA LEU A 10 18.18 -39.66 -13.97
C LEU A 10 18.37 -38.16 -13.90
N VAL A 11 17.50 -37.40 -14.59
CA VAL A 11 17.40 -35.95 -14.42
C VAL A 11 16.60 -35.68 -13.14
N THR A 12 17.33 -35.38 -12.07
CA THR A 12 16.70 -34.93 -10.81
C THR A 12 16.28 -33.48 -10.96
N ILE A 13 15.00 -33.22 -11.20
CA ILE A 13 14.43 -31.88 -11.17
C ILE A 13 14.35 -31.44 -9.72
N VAL A 14 15.31 -30.62 -9.28
CA VAL A 14 15.24 -29.90 -8.00
C VAL A 14 14.25 -28.74 -8.17
N ALA A 15 13.01 -28.98 -7.81
CA ALA A 15 12.00 -27.94 -7.73
C ALA A 15 12.35 -26.99 -6.57
N LEU A 16 12.71 -25.74 -6.89
CA LEU A 16 13.01 -24.72 -5.91
C LEU A 16 11.75 -24.33 -5.13
N PRO A 17 11.73 -24.41 -3.78
CA PRO A 17 10.52 -24.17 -2.97
C PRO A 17 10.18 -22.68 -2.77
N PHE A 18 10.83 -21.76 -3.48
CA PHE A 18 10.75 -20.33 -3.22
C PHE A 18 9.42 -19.64 -3.66
N SER A 19 8.71 -20.19 -4.65
CA SER A 19 7.49 -19.59 -5.19
C SER A 19 6.23 -19.84 -4.35
N GLN A 20 6.12 -20.99 -3.70
CA GLN A 20 4.91 -21.36 -2.96
C GLN A 20 4.73 -20.59 -1.65
N SER A 21 5.81 -20.21 -0.99
CA SER A 21 5.74 -19.49 0.30
C SER A 21 5.28 -18.03 0.16
N ALA A 22 5.49 -17.39 -0.98
CA ALA A 22 5.05 -16.02 -1.21
C ALA A 22 3.54 -15.99 -1.52
N LEU A 23 3.06 -16.86 -2.40
CA LEU A 23 1.64 -16.99 -2.74
C LEU A 23 0.78 -17.42 -1.53
N ALA A 24 1.28 -18.33 -0.68
CA ALA A 24 0.58 -18.75 0.53
C ALA A 24 0.47 -17.64 1.59
N ARG A 25 1.48 -16.77 1.70
CA ARG A 25 1.44 -15.60 2.59
C ARG A 25 0.47 -14.52 2.10
N ASP A 26 0.35 -14.36 0.81
CA ASP A 26 -0.59 -13.42 0.18
C ASP A 26 -2.03 -13.85 0.50
N ALA A 27 -2.37 -15.11 0.21
CA ALA A 27 -3.70 -15.68 0.46
C ALA A 27 -4.13 -15.63 1.94
N GLN A 28 -3.20 -15.72 2.89
CA GLN A 28 -3.50 -15.64 4.31
C GLN A 28 -4.15 -14.30 4.71
N TYR A 29 -3.80 -13.21 4.01
CA TYR A 29 -4.27 -11.87 4.36
C TYR A 29 -5.35 -11.33 3.42
N ASP A 30 -5.72 -12.06 2.36
CA ASP A 30 -6.67 -11.58 1.34
C ASP A 30 -7.99 -11.11 1.95
N VAL A 31 -8.58 -11.92 2.85
CA VAL A 31 -9.86 -11.57 3.50
C VAL A 31 -9.74 -10.31 4.36
N LEU A 32 -8.64 -10.17 5.12
CA LEU A 32 -8.38 -8.99 5.93
C LEU A 32 -8.19 -7.75 5.05
N VAL A 33 -7.39 -7.87 4.01
CA VAL A 33 -7.14 -6.77 3.06
C VAL A 33 -8.42 -6.34 2.38
N ALA A 34 -9.22 -7.28 1.86
CA ALA A 34 -10.50 -6.99 1.24
C ALA A 34 -11.45 -6.25 2.19
N THR A 35 -11.54 -6.71 3.45
CA THR A 35 -12.37 -6.10 4.48
C THR A 35 -11.97 -4.65 4.76
N HIS A 36 -10.69 -4.40 5.03
CA HIS A 36 -10.20 -3.06 5.34
C HIS A 36 -10.19 -2.13 4.12
N ALA A 37 -9.89 -2.64 2.92
CA ALA A 37 -9.94 -1.88 1.69
C ALA A 37 -11.37 -1.39 1.41
N LYS A 38 -12.35 -2.29 1.48
CA LYS A 38 -13.78 -1.98 1.32
C LYS A 38 -14.26 -0.94 2.33
N ALA A 39 -13.95 -1.12 3.62
CA ALA A 39 -14.34 -0.20 4.69
C ALA A 39 -13.77 1.22 4.50
N ASN A 40 -12.68 1.38 3.76
CA ASN A 40 -12.02 2.65 3.52
C ASN A 40 -12.14 3.16 2.07
N ASN A 41 -12.97 2.53 1.23
CA ASN A 41 -13.15 2.84 -0.19
C ASN A 41 -11.83 2.88 -0.98
N LEU A 42 -11.01 1.85 -0.78
CA LEU A 42 -9.73 1.67 -1.48
C LEU A 42 -9.77 0.47 -2.42
N PRO A 43 -9.03 0.53 -3.54
CA PRO A 43 -8.76 -0.66 -4.33
C PRO A 43 -7.90 -1.66 -3.51
N GLU A 44 -8.35 -2.92 -3.40
CA GLU A 44 -7.61 -3.99 -2.71
C GLU A 44 -6.18 -4.13 -3.24
N ALA A 45 -6.01 -4.07 -4.57
CA ALA A 45 -4.72 -4.12 -5.22
C ALA A 45 -3.74 -3.02 -4.77
N LEU A 46 -4.24 -1.85 -4.34
CA LEU A 46 -3.39 -0.80 -3.77
C LEU A 46 -2.89 -1.20 -2.38
N VAL A 47 -3.74 -1.77 -1.53
CA VAL A 47 -3.37 -2.22 -0.18
C VAL A 47 -2.34 -3.33 -0.26
N HIS A 48 -2.57 -4.37 -1.09
CA HIS A 48 -1.59 -5.44 -1.34
C HIS A 48 -0.24 -4.90 -1.81
N ARG A 49 -0.25 -3.95 -2.76
CA ARG A 49 0.98 -3.34 -3.27
C ARG A 49 1.77 -2.60 -2.20
N VAL A 50 1.08 -1.92 -1.27
CA VAL A 50 1.74 -1.28 -0.13
C VAL A 50 2.33 -2.34 0.81
N ILE A 51 1.59 -3.40 1.17
CA ILE A 51 2.08 -4.48 2.04
C ILE A 51 3.33 -5.14 1.44
N VAL A 52 3.30 -5.49 0.14
CA VAL A 52 4.45 -6.07 -0.56
C VAL A 52 5.68 -5.17 -0.45
N ARG A 53 5.50 -3.89 -0.73
CA ARG A 53 6.58 -2.90 -0.70
C ARG A 53 7.14 -2.67 0.70
N GLU A 54 6.28 -2.60 1.71
CA GLU A 54 6.65 -2.17 3.07
C GLU A 54 7.22 -3.34 3.89
N SER A 55 6.62 -4.54 3.81
CA SER A 55 7.03 -5.65 4.66
C SER A 55 7.20 -7.00 3.92
N GLY A 56 6.69 -7.14 2.70
CA GLY A 56 6.57 -8.45 2.05
C GLY A 56 5.76 -9.42 2.90
N TYR A 57 4.64 -8.98 3.46
CA TYR A 57 3.73 -9.74 4.32
C TYR A 57 4.38 -10.27 5.62
N ARG A 58 5.27 -9.49 6.24
CA ARG A 58 5.89 -9.82 7.52
C ARG A 58 5.28 -8.97 8.65
N PRO A 59 4.29 -9.47 9.40
CA PRO A 59 3.57 -8.69 10.41
C PRO A 59 4.47 -8.29 11.59
N SER A 60 5.45 -9.11 11.93
CA SER A 60 6.40 -8.83 13.02
C SER A 60 7.53 -7.86 12.64
N LEU A 61 7.62 -7.43 11.36
CA LEU A 61 8.69 -6.54 10.92
C LEU A 61 8.62 -5.19 11.63
N VAL A 62 9.77 -4.79 12.20
CA VAL A 62 9.99 -3.44 12.73
C VAL A 62 11.25 -2.89 12.09
N SER A 63 11.16 -1.74 11.44
CA SER A 63 12.28 -1.11 10.76
C SER A 63 12.19 0.42 10.88
N HIS A 64 13.24 1.06 11.43
CA HIS A 64 13.32 2.51 11.60
C HIS A 64 12.08 3.13 12.30
N GLY A 65 11.49 2.40 13.27
CA GLY A 65 10.29 2.81 13.99
C GLY A 65 8.97 2.63 13.22
N ASN A 66 9.01 2.02 12.04
CA ASN A 66 7.83 1.56 11.32
C ASN A 66 7.52 0.12 11.71
N ILE A 67 6.23 -0.24 11.82
CA ILE A 67 5.78 -1.49 12.45
C ILE A 67 4.77 -2.21 11.56
N GLY A 68 4.95 -3.54 11.46
CA GLY A 68 3.95 -4.47 10.96
C GLY A 68 3.80 -4.54 9.44
N LEU A 69 2.69 -5.09 8.97
CA LEU A 69 2.42 -5.38 7.56
C LEU A 69 2.61 -4.17 6.64
N MET A 70 2.10 -3.02 7.04
CA MET A 70 2.15 -1.79 6.25
C MET A 70 3.18 -0.79 6.79
N GLN A 71 4.04 -1.18 7.72
CA GLN A 71 5.12 -0.34 8.28
C GLN A 71 4.63 1.05 8.72
N ILE A 72 3.53 1.08 9.51
CA ILE A 72 3.01 2.33 10.07
C ILE A 72 3.85 2.78 11.28
N LYS A 73 4.08 4.08 11.42
CA LYS A 73 4.69 4.64 12.63
C LYS A 73 3.70 4.69 13.77
N PHE A 74 4.15 4.39 15.00
CA PHE A 74 3.32 4.47 16.20
C PHE A 74 2.68 5.86 16.36
N GLY A 75 3.46 6.94 16.16
CA GLY A 75 2.93 8.30 16.20
C GLY A 75 1.85 8.58 15.16
N THR A 76 1.95 8.01 13.95
CA THR A 76 0.93 8.12 12.91
C THR A 76 -0.36 7.42 13.32
N ALA A 77 -0.27 6.18 13.85
CA ALA A 77 -1.42 5.45 14.35
C ALA A 77 -2.11 6.20 15.51
N ARG A 78 -1.32 6.73 16.45
CA ARG A 78 -1.82 7.58 17.56
C ARG A 78 -2.58 8.79 17.04
N GLY A 79 -2.05 9.49 16.07
CA GLY A 79 -2.69 10.65 15.44
C GLY A 79 -4.02 10.33 14.73
N LEU A 80 -4.24 9.07 14.37
CA LEU A 80 -5.50 8.56 13.80
C LEU A 80 -6.51 8.06 14.84
N GLY A 81 -6.09 8.01 16.13
CA GLY A 81 -6.95 7.58 17.24
C GLY A 81 -6.57 6.22 17.86
N TYR A 82 -5.45 5.62 17.48
CA TYR A 82 -4.98 4.37 18.10
C TYR A 82 -4.59 4.61 19.56
N THR A 83 -5.14 3.81 20.49
CA THR A 83 -4.90 3.94 21.93
C THR A 83 -4.04 2.80 22.51
N GLY A 84 -3.77 1.75 21.71
CA GLY A 84 -2.95 0.61 22.13
C GLY A 84 -1.45 0.90 22.19
N THR A 85 -0.65 -0.15 22.29
CA THR A 85 0.81 -0.09 22.39
C THR A 85 1.48 -0.17 21.01
N ALA A 86 2.75 0.21 20.91
CA ALA A 86 3.55 0.01 19.69
C ALA A 86 3.64 -1.48 19.31
N GLU A 87 3.75 -2.36 20.29
CA GLU A 87 3.77 -3.82 20.08
C GLU A 87 2.47 -4.33 19.46
N GLY A 88 1.31 -3.80 19.86
CA GLY A 88 0.01 -4.15 19.30
C GLY A 88 -0.11 -3.88 17.80
N LEU A 89 0.70 -3.00 17.22
CA LEU A 89 0.75 -2.77 15.78
C LEU A 89 1.43 -3.91 14.98
N ARG A 90 1.96 -4.93 15.64
CA ARG A 90 2.44 -6.16 14.97
C ARG A 90 1.30 -7.14 14.69
N ASP A 91 0.16 -6.97 15.38
CA ASP A 91 -1.04 -7.73 15.05
C ASP A 91 -1.58 -7.29 13.68
N PRO A 92 -1.83 -8.24 12.75
CA PRO A 92 -2.25 -7.93 11.38
C PRO A 92 -3.54 -7.11 11.30
N GLU A 93 -4.56 -7.46 12.09
CA GLU A 93 -5.85 -6.76 12.11
C GLU A 93 -5.70 -5.33 12.60
N THR A 94 -4.98 -5.15 13.71
CA THR A 94 -4.67 -3.83 14.28
C THR A 94 -3.86 -2.99 13.30
N ASN A 95 -2.85 -3.58 12.66
CA ASN A 95 -2.02 -2.88 11.68
C ASN A 95 -2.83 -2.38 10.49
N LEU A 96 -3.64 -3.26 9.89
CA LEU A 96 -4.48 -2.92 8.74
C LEU A 96 -5.55 -1.89 9.10
N THR A 97 -6.16 -1.97 10.29
CA THR A 97 -7.12 -0.97 10.77
C THR A 97 -6.57 0.46 10.65
N TRP A 98 -5.37 0.69 11.13
CA TRP A 98 -4.80 2.04 11.20
C TRP A 98 -4.02 2.42 9.95
N ALA A 99 -3.28 1.49 9.36
CA ALA A 99 -2.48 1.77 8.18
C ALA A 99 -3.33 1.94 6.92
N VAL A 100 -4.41 1.16 6.74
CA VAL A 100 -5.35 1.35 5.63
C VAL A 100 -6.12 2.66 5.77
N LYS A 101 -6.51 3.04 7.00
CA LYS A 101 -7.10 4.36 7.28
C LYS A 101 -6.14 5.51 6.90
N TYR A 102 -4.84 5.36 7.19
CA TYR A 102 -3.82 6.31 6.76
C TYR A 102 -3.68 6.35 5.24
N LEU A 103 -3.63 5.18 4.59
CA LEU A 103 -3.57 5.06 3.13
C LEU A 103 -4.78 5.69 2.45
N ALA A 104 -5.97 5.60 3.04
CA ALA A 104 -7.18 6.25 2.51
C ALA A 104 -7.04 7.79 2.49
N GLY A 105 -6.36 8.37 3.47
CA GLY A 105 -6.00 9.79 3.43
C GLY A 105 -5.05 10.13 2.30
N ALA A 106 -4.02 9.32 2.09
CA ALA A 106 -3.06 9.47 0.98
C ALA A 106 -3.74 9.29 -0.38
N TRP A 107 -4.67 8.33 -0.50
CA TRP A 107 -5.47 8.08 -1.70
C TRP A 107 -6.33 9.27 -2.11
N ARG A 108 -7.05 9.85 -1.14
CA ARG A 108 -7.85 11.07 -1.38
C ARG A 108 -6.96 12.24 -1.80
N ALA A 109 -5.84 12.47 -1.09
CA ALA A 109 -4.88 13.51 -1.43
C ALA A 109 -4.22 13.30 -2.80
N ALA A 110 -4.16 12.07 -3.28
CA ALA A 110 -3.67 11.69 -4.60
C ALA A 110 -4.74 11.78 -5.70
N SER A 111 -6.00 12.12 -5.37
CA SER A 111 -7.12 12.12 -6.30
C SER A 111 -7.27 10.80 -7.07
N GLY A 112 -7.08 9.67 -6.36
CA GLY A 112 -7.22 8.32 -6.90
C GLY A 112 -6.05 7.81 -7.76
N ASP A 113 -4.92 8.50 -7.80
CA ASP A 113 -3.74 8.01 -8.50
C ASP A 113 -2.94 7.06 -7.62
N HIS A 114 -2.78 5.79 -8.07
CA HIS A 114 -2.09 4.74 -7.32
C HIS A 114 -0.63 5.08 -6.99
N LYS A 115 0.13 5.56 -7.97
CA LYS A 115 1.55 5.86 -7.81
C LYS A 115 1.77 7.00 -6.83
N ARG A 116 0.97 8.03 -6.95
CA ARG A 116 0.98 9.22 -6.08
C ARG A 116 0.50 8.88 -4.67
N ALA A 117 -0.53 8.02 -4.52
CA ALA A 117 -0.99 7.55 -3.21
C ALA A 117 0.10 6.77 -2.46
N MET A 118 0.82 5.88 -3.14
CA MET A 118 1.97 5.17 -2.57
C MET A 118 3.11 6.11 -2.17
N HIS A 119 3.38 7.15 -2.97
CA HIS A 119 4.36 8.17 -2.62
C HIS A 119 3.92 8.93 -1.36
N TYR A 120 2.67 9.38 -1.31
CA TYR A 120 2.12 10.09 -0.17
C TYR A 120 2.02 9.24 1.10
N TYR A 121 1.78 7.94 0.96
CA TYR A 121 1.84 7.02 2.09
C TYR A 121 3.23 7.02 2.75
N ALA A 122 4.27 6.94 1.95
CA ALA A 122 5.65 6.88 2.43
C ALA A 122 6.19 8.24 2.93
N SER A 123 5.87 9.34 2.25
CA SER A 123 6.42 10.68 2.54
C SER A 123 5.51 11.57 3.40
N GLY A 124 4.27 11.16 3.62
CA GLY A 124 3.22 12.00 4.22
C GLY A 124 2.45 12.83 3.20
N TYR A 125 1.18 13.07 3.50
CA TYR A 125 0.26 13.78 2.59
C TYR A 125 -0.32 15.08 3.17
N TYR A 126 0.15 15.52 4.32
CA TYR A 126 -0.39 16.71 5.00
C TYR A 126 -0.46 17.95 4.10
N HIS A 127 0.64 18.30 3.45
CA HIS A 127 0.70 19.47 2.57
C HIS A 127 -0.17 19.32 1.32
N ALA A 128 -0.26 18.12 0.75
CA ALA A 128 -1.12 17.84 -0.39
C ALA A 128 -2.61 18.00 -0.01
N ALA A 129 -3.02 17.41 1.12
CA ALA A 129 -4.37 17.53 1.63
C ALA A 129 -4.74 18.97 2.02
N LYS A 130 -3.79 19.74 2.56
CA LYS A 130 -3.99 21.16 2.88
C LYS A 130 -4.23 21.99 1.61
N ARG A 131 -3.46 21.78 0.56
CA ARG A 131 -3.66 22.47 -0.74
C ARG A 131 -5.03 22.17 -1.35
N GLN A 132 -5.53 20.94 -1.23
CA GLN A 132 -6.86 20.58 -1.73
C GLN A 132 -8.01 21.27 -0.95
N ARG A 133 -7.85 21.46 0.36
CA ARG A 133 -8.84 22.17 1.19
C ARG A 133 -8.81 23.69 0.99
N HIS A 134 -7.65 24.23 0.63
CA HIS A 134 -7.44 25.65 0.40
C HIS A 134 -6.73 25.83 -0.95
N PRO A 135 -7.49 25.66 -2.07
CA PRO A 135 -6.91 25.91 -3.39
C PRO A 135 -6.44 27.37 -3.46
N ALA A 136 -5.29 27.59 -4.08
CA ALA A 136 -4.81 28.94 -4.35
C ALA A 136 -5.87 29.70 -5.19
N PRO A 137 -6.06 31.00 -4.98
CA PRO A 137 -6.92 31.78 -5.85
C PRO A 137 -6.46 31.66 -7.30
N PRO A 138 -7.39 31.65 -8.28
CA PRO A 138 -7.03 31.56 -9.69
C PRO A 138 -6.09 32.71 -10.08
N ARG A 139 -5.14 32.45 -10.96
CA ARG A 139 -4.24 33.48 -11.46
C ARG A 139 -5.02 34.46 -12.31
N LEU A 140 -4.53 35.71 -12.36
CA LEU A 140 -5.14 36.76 -13.16
C LEU A 140 -5.30 36.36 -14.64
N GLU A 141 -4.34 35.61 -15.20
CA GLU A 141 -4.38 35.08 -16.56
C GLU A 141 -5.55 34.09 -16.79
N GLU A 142 -5.86 33.24 -15.81
CA GLU A 142 -6.97 32.29 -15.85
C GLU A 142 -8.32 33.03 -15.77
N LEU A 143 -8.42 34.07 -14.96
CA LEU A 143 -9.60 34.93 -14.86
C LEU A 143 -9.86 35.70 -16.14
N THR A 144 -8.80 36.19 -16.79
CA THR A 144 -8.90 36.96 -18.04
C THR A 144 -9.36 36.06 -19.20
N SER A 145 -8.82 34.84 -19.29
CA SER A 145 -9.22 33.86 -20.31
C SER A 145 -10.66 33.34 -20.12
N ALA A 146 -11.07 33.11 -18.88
CA ALA A 146 -12.45 32.71 -18.57
C ALA A 146 -13.47 33.81 -18.91
N ASN A 147 -13.13 35.06 -18.62
CA ASN A 147 -13.97 36.21 -18.96
C ASN A 147 -14.07 36.44 -20.47
N ALA A 148 -12.97 36.26 -21.22
CA ALA A 148 -12.96 36.35 -22.69
C ALA A 148 -13.86 35.30 -23.36
N GLN A 149 -13.91 34.08 -22.81
CA GLN A 149 -14.79 33.01 -23.29
C GLN A 149 -16.28 33.23 -22.97
N GLN A 150 -16.61 33.94 -21.90
CA GLN A 150 -17.98 34.31 -21.56
C GLN A 150 -18.54 35.42 -22.43
N VAL A 151 -17.70 36.36 -22.85
CA VAL A 151 -18.12 37.52 -23.69
C VAL A 151 -18.30 37.10 -25.17
N ALA A 152 -17.70 35.96 -25.59
CA ALA A 152 -17.78 35.44 -26.97
C ALA A 152 -19.01 34.53 -27.25
N LYS A 153 -19.90 34.36 -26.28
CA LYS A 153 -21.18 33.60 -26.40
C LYS A 153 -22.37 34.54 -26.44
#